data_a0bac84004a719086dfbce417ecb7815
#
_entry.id   a0bac84004a719086dfbce417ecb7815
#
_cell.length_a   1.000
_cell.length_b   1.000
_cell.length_c   1.000
_cell.angle_alpha   90.00
_cell.angle_beta   90.00
_cell.angle_gamma   90.00
#
_symmetry.space_group_name_H-M   'P 1'
#
loop_
_entity.id
_entity.type
_entity.pdbx_description
1 polymer ?
#
loop_
_entity_poly.entity_id
_entity_poly.type
_entity_poly.pdbx_seq_one_letter_code
_entity_poly.pdbx_strand_id
1 'polypeptide(L)'
;MNIQMTLTESEIQTATRLLQQADQRLGRVVEQVGRCTLSPRSEYTLFQYLLRSIIYQQLSGKAAGAIWARLCAHYPGRHLGPKRFLATVEARLRELGVSRSKIRAGQDLAEKVLTRKLPGRKKLNHLDDESIINAFTQVHGIGRWTVEMLLIFYLCRPDVLPAGDLGIRKGVMVIDQLDALPSPGEVLSRGAVWQPWSTVASWYLWQATAL
;
A
#
# COMPACT_ATOMS: atom_id res chain seq x y z
N MET A 1 -7.07 -22.54 11.95
CA MET A 1 -7.30 -21.11 11.61
C MET A 1 -5.93 -20.51 11.32
N ASN A 2 -5.55 -20.41 10.04
CA ASN A 2 -4.22 -19.91 9.66
C ASN A 2 -4.18 -18.38 9.90
N ILE A 3 -3.37 -17.94 10.86
CA ILE A 3 -2.99 -16.52 10.97
C ILE A 3 -2.05 -16.26 9.79
N GLN A 4 -2.40 -15.34 8.91
CA GLN A 4 -1.52 -15.00 7.82
C GLN A 4 -0.27 -14.27 8.34
N MET A 5 0.87 -14.70 7.83
CA MET A 5 2.19 -14.22 8.23
C MET A 5 2.35 -12.72 7.95
N THR A 6 2.90 -12.00 8.89
CA THR A 6 3.32 -10.60 8.73
C THR A 6 4.84 -10.59 8.72
N LEU A 7 5.45 -9.99 7.71
CA LEU A 7 6.90 -9.91 7.58
C LEU A 7 7.54 -9.22 8.79
N THR A 8 8.41 -9.93 9.46
CA THR A 8 9.35 -9.41 10.45
C THR A 8 10.66 -8.98 9.78
N GLU A 9 11.50 -8.25 10.48
CA GLU A 9 12.82 -7.84 9.98
C GLU A 9 13.70 -9.06 9.59
N SER A 10 13.69 -10.13 10.41
CA SER A 10 14.44 -11.34 10.13
C SER A 10 13.91 -12.09 8.90
N GLU A 11 12.60 -12.08 8.69
CA GLU A 11 11.98 -12.68 7.49
C GLU A 11 12.28 -11.86 6.24
N ILE A 12 12.32 -10.52 6.31
CA ILE A 12 12.76 -9.66 5.20
C ILE A 12 14.21 -9.97 4.81
N GLN A 13 15.11 -10.14 5.78
CA GLN A 13 16.50 -10.52 5.50
C GLN A 13 16.60 -11.91 4.86
N THR A 14 15.84 -12.87 5.35
CA THR A 14 15.76 -14.22 4.78
C THR A 14 15.19 -14.19 3.36
N ALA A 15 14.09 -13.47 3.14
CA ALA A 15 13.48 -13.28 1.83
C ALA A 15 14.48 -12.64 0.84
N THR A 16 15.19 -11.59 1.26
CA THR A 16 16.20 -10.93 0.42
C THR A 16 17.26 -11.91 -0.06
N ARG A 17 17.81 -12.73 0.83
CA ARG A 17 18.82 -13.75 0.47
C ARG A 17 18.25 -14.80 -0.49
N LEU A 18 17.03 -15.29 -0.24
CA LEU A 18 16.38 -16.28 -1.09
C LEU A 18 16.08 -15.72 -2.48
N LEU A 19 15.61 -14.47 -2.57
CA LEU A 19 15.37 -13.78 -3.84
C LEU A 19 16.66 -13.59 -4.65
N GLN A 20 17.79 -13.27 -4.02
CA GLN A 20 19.08 -13.17 -4.71
C GLN A 20 19.50 -14.52 -5.32
N GLN A 21 19.21 -15.63 -4.64
CA GLN A 21 19.52 -16.97 -5.15
C GLN A 21 18.57 -17.42 -6.26
N ALA A 22 17.26 -17.07 -6.14
CA ALA A 22 16.23 -17.47 -7.09
C ALA A 22 16.27 -16.67 -8.39
N ASP A 23 16.72 -15.41 -8.34
CA ASP A 23 16.70 -14.50 -9.49
C ASP A 23 17.97 -13.64 -9.52
N GLN A 24 18.91 -14.01 -10.38
CA GLN A 24 20.18 -13.27 -10.54
C GLN A 24 20.00 -11.81 -10.97
N ARG A 25 18.95 -11.50 -11.76
CA ARG A 25 18.71 -10.13 -12.23
C ARG A 25 18.21 -9.24 -11.10
N LEU A 26 17.26 -9.73 -10.31
CA LEU A 26 16.83 -9.07 -9.08
C LEU A 26 17.96 -9.02 -8.05
N GLY A 27 18.80 -10.07 -7.98
CA GLY A 27 19.97 -10.15 -7.10
C GLY A 27 20.95 -9.00 -7.31
N ARG A 28 21.20 -8.57 -8.56
CA ARG A 28 22.04 -7.40 -8.86
C ARG A 28 21.47 -6.11 -8.28
N VAL A 29 20.15 -5.95 -8.31
CA VAL A 29 19.48 -4.80 -7.68
C VAL A 29 19.64 -4.85 -6.17
N VAL A 30 19.48 -6.03 -5.57
CA VAL A 30 19.71 -6.22 -4.12
C VAL A 30 21.12 -5.81 -3.72
N GLU A 31 22.14 -6.20 -4.49
CA GLU A 31 23.55 -5.82 -4.25
C GLU A 31 23.77 -4.31 -4.31
N GLN A 32 23.17 -3.64 -5.29
CA GLN A 32 23.33 -2.20 -5.48
C GLN A 32 22.56 -1.35 -4.44
N VAL A 33 21.34 -1.76 -4.11
CA VAL A 33 20.45 -1.06 -3.19
C VAL A 33 20.78 -1.36 -1.72
N GLY A 34 21.23 -2.58 -1.46
CA GLY A 34 21.51 -3.06 -0.11
C GLY A 34 20.24 -3.46 0.64
N ARG A 35 20.20 -3.15 1.94
CA ARG A 35 19.16 -3.63 2.85
C ARG A 35 17.77 -3.12 2.50
N CYS A 36 16.80 -4.02 2.45
CA CYS A 36 15.38 -3.66 2.36
C CYS A 36 14.91 -2.95 3.65
N THR A 37 14.35 -1.77 3.51
CA THR A 37 13.86 -0.93 4.62
C THR A 37 12.33 -0.97 4.76
N LEU A 38 11.69 -1.99 4.20
CA LEU A 38 10.25 -2.20 4.37
C LEU A 38 9.92 -2.35 5.86
N SER A 39 8.99 -1.56 6.34
CA SER A 39 8.50 -1.62 7.72
C SER A 39 7.00 -1.28 7.79
N PRO A 40 6.24 -1.88 8.73
CA PRO A 40 4.82 -1.57 8.87
C PRO A 40 4.61 -0.13 9.31
N ARG A 41 3.62 0.53 8.70
CA ARG A 41 3.19 1.87 9.10
C ARG A 41 2.27 1.81 10.32
N SER A 42 2.82 1.38 11.44
CA SER A 42 2.10 1.18 12.69
C SER A 42 1.67 2.47 13.39
N GLU A 43 2.18 3.62 12.95
CA GLU A 43 1.83 4.95 13.47
C GLU A 43 0.39 5.39 13.11
N TYR A 44 -0.25 4.73 12.16
CA TYR A 44 -1.61 5.03 11.72
C TYR A 44 -2.62 3.97 12.18
N THR A 45 -3.82 4.39 12.51
CA THR A 45 -4.97 3.46 12.54
C THR A 45 -5.32 3.05 11.11
N LEU A 46 -6.05 1.93 10.94
CA LEU A 46 -6.50 1.48 9.62
C LEU A 46 -7.28 2.57 8.86
N PHE A 47 -8.17 3.28 9.56
CA PHE A 47 -8.91 4.40 8.97
C PHE A 47 -7.98 5.52 8.49
N GLN A 48 -7.03 5.92 9.33
CA GLN A 48 -6.06 6.97 8.99
C GLN A 48 -5.18 6.57 7.80
N TYR A 49 -4.72 5.32 7.76
CA TYR A 49 -3.91 4.82 6.65
C TYR A 49 -4.68 4.92 5.32
N LEU A 50 -5.92 4.42 5.27
CA LEU A 50 -6.74 4.46 4.06
C LEU A 50 -7.16 5.88 3.68
N LEU A 51 -7.54 6.72 4.65
CA LEU A 51 -7.84 8.13 4.40
C LEU A 51 -6.63 8.87 3.85
N ARG A 52 -5.44 8.62 4.41
CA ARG A 52 -4.19 9.18 3.90
C ARG A 52 -3.93 8.71 2.47
N SER A 53 -4.12 7.44 2.16
CA SER A 53 -4.00 6.93 0.79
C SER A 53 -4.92 7.64 -0.18
N ILE A 54 -6.19 7.89 0.19
CA ILE A 54 -7.15 8.69 -0.59
C ILE A 54 -6.63 10.12 -0.81
N ILE A 55 -6.09 10.78 0.23
CA ILE A 55 -5.56 12.14 0.13
C ILE A 55 -4.37 12.22 -0.83
N TYR A 56 -3.51 11.19 -0.85
CA TYR A 56 -2.31 11.17 -1.67
C TYR A 56 -2.56 10.84 -3.15
N GLN A 57 -3.73 10.31 -3.54
CA GLN A 57 -4.04 10.01 -4.94
C GLN A 57 -3.91 11.24 -5.85
N GLN A 58 -3.23 11.09 -6.98
CA GLN A 58 -3.09 12.12 -8.03
C GLN A 58 -2.49 13.46 -7.56
N LEU A 59 -1.69 13.44 -6.50
CA LEU A 59 -0.97 14.60 -5.98
C LEU A 59 0.52 14.29 -5.83
N SER A 60 1.35 15.33 -5.92
CA SER A 60 2.74 15.19 -5.50
C SER A 60 2.83 14.91 -3.99
N GLY A 61 3.85 14.19 -3.56
CA GLY A 61 4.06 13.89 -2.14
C GLY A 61 4.09 15.15 -1.26
N LYS A 62 4.67 16.26 -1.76
CA LYS A 62 4.71 17.56 -1.06
C LYS A 62 3.32 18.16 -0.88
N ALA A 63 2.50 18.20 -1.93
CA ALA A 63 1.14 18.75 -1.87
C ALA A 63 0.24 17.90 -0.96
N ALA A 64 0.26 16.57 -1.14
CA ALA A 64 -0.51 15.65 -0.31
C ALA A 64 -0.09 15.70 1.16
N GLY A 65 1.22 15.78 1.44
CA GLY A 65 1.76 15.90 2.80
C GLY A 65 1.28 17.18 3.50
N ALA A 66 1.24 18.32 2.79
CA ALA A 66 0.73 19.57 3.34
C ALA A 66 -0.77 19.51 3.69
N ILE A 67 -1.59 18.87 2.83
CA ILE A 67 -3.02 18.64 3.11
C ILE A 67 -3.18 17.72 4.32
N TRP A 68 -2.45 16.60 4.34
CA TRP A 68 -2.49 15.65 5.45
C TRP A 68 -2.11 16.27 6.78
N ALA A 69 -1.05 17.08 6.79
CA ALA A 69 -0.62 17.80 8.00
C ALA A 69 -1.70 18.75 8.54
N ARG A 70 -2.35 19.55 7.64
CA ARG A 70 -3.45 20.44 8.04
C ARG A 70 -4.65 19.64 8.57
N LEU A 71 -4.99 18.52 7.90
CA LEU A 71 -6.07 17.65 8.34
C LEU A 71 -5.79 17.09 9.74
N CYS A 72 -4.59 16.58 9.99
CA CYS A 72 -4.19 16.07 11.31
C CYS A 72 -4.18 17.15 12.38
N ALA A 73 -3.71 18.38 12.05
CA ALA A 73 -3.67 19.51 12.99
C ALA A 73 -5.08 19.99 13.38
N HIS A 74 -6.07 19.82 12.50
CA HIS A 74 -7.47 20.16 12.79
C HIS A 74 -8.08 19.26 13.88
N TYR A 75 -7.56 18.06 14.11
CA TYR A 75 -8.06 17.12 15.11
C TYR A 75 -7.07 16.99 16.27
N PRO A 76 -7.28 17.72 17.40
CA PRO A 76 -6.36 17.71 18.54
C PRO A 76 -6.07 16.30 19.06
N GLY A 77 -4.85 16.06 19.50
CA GLY A 77 -4.44 14.79 20.11
C GLY A 77 -4.39 13.62 19.14
N ARG A 78 -4.16 13.83 17.85
CA ARG A 78 -4.12 12.80 16.78
C ARG A 78 -5.41 11.98 16.63
N HIS A 79 -6.56 12.50 17.06
CA HIS A 79 -7.85 11.80 17.05
C HIS A 79 -8.63 11.95 15.74
N LEU A 80 -7.94 11.96 14.59
CA LEU A 80 -8.58 11.83 13.29
C LEU A 80 -9.17 10.41 13.17
N GLY A 81 -10.46 10.30 13.46
CA GLY A 81 -11.20 9.04 13.39
C GLY A 81 -12.47 9.18 12.55
N PRO A 82 -13.12 8.07 12.17
CA PRO A 82 -14.25 8.08 11.25
C PRO A 82 -15.41 8.95 11.76
N LYS A 83 -15.78 8.86 13.04
CA LYS A 83 -16.87 9.67 13.63
C LYS A 83 -16.61 11.18 13.53
N ARG A 84 -15.38 11.60 13.85
CA ARG A 84 -15.01 13.02 13.79
C ARG A 84 -14.89 13.53 12.36
N PHE A 85 -14.38 12.71 11.45
CA PHE A 85 -14.32 13.07 10.03
C PHE A 85 -15.73 13.32 9.45
N LEU A 86 -16.70 12.44 9.74
CA LEU A 86 -18.10 12.62 9.33
C LEU A 86 -18.78 13.84 9.95
N ALA A 87 -18.44 14.16 11.20
CA ALA A 87 -19.00 15.32 11.89
C ALA A 87 -18.43 16.66 11.39
N THR A 88 -17.37 16.64 10.59
CA THR A 88 -16.76 17.86 10.07
C THR A 88 -17.48 18.31 8.80
N VAL A 89 -17.98 19.55 8.80
CA VAL A 89 -18.68 20.10 7.64
C VAL A 89 -17.79 20.18 6.41
N GLU A 90 -18.36 19.96 5.22
CA GLU A 90 -17.60 19.91 3.97
C GLU A 90 -16.78 21.17 3.73
N ALA A 91 -17.36 22.36 4.01
CA ALA A 91 -16.67 23.64 3.85
C ALA A 91 -15.33 23.65 4.61
N ARG A 92 -15.31 23.14 5.84
CA ARG A 92 -14.08 23.06 6.64
C ARG A 92 -13.05 22.10 6.06
N LEU A 93 -13.47 20.92 5.60
CA LEU A 93 -12.57 19.97 4.92
C LEU A 93 -11.97 20.57 3.63
N ARG A 94 -12.77 21.38 2.92
CA ARG A 94 -12.32 22.12 1.73
C ARG A 94 -11.25 23.16 2.05
N GLU A 95 -11.43 23.94 3.13
CA GLU A 95 -10.44 24.89 3.62
C GLU A 95 -9.10 24.23 3.99
N LEU A 96 -9.15 22.99 4.49
CA LEU A 96 -7.97 22.19 4.76
C LEU A 96 -7.28 21.67 3.49
N GLY A 97 -7.89 21.86 2.32
CA GLY A 97 -7.36 21.49 1.01
C GLY A 97 -7.84 20.13 0.48
N VAL A 98 -8.84 19.52 1.13
CA VAL A 98 -9.39 18.24 0.65
C VAL A 98 -10.38 18.48 -0.49
N SER A 99 -10.18 17.83 -1.64
CA SER A 99 -11.11 17.96 -2.78
C SER A 99 -12.46 17.29 -2.50
N ARG A 100 -13.52 17.71 -3.19
CA ARG A 100 -14.88 17.13 -3.02
C ARG A 100 -14.89 15.61 -3.24
N SER A 101 -14.18 15.12 -4.25
CA SER A 101 -14.10 13.68 -4.52
C SER A 101 -13.45 12.91 -3.36
N LYS A 102 -12.37 13.46 -2.76
CA LYS A 102 -11.68 12.88 -1.61
C LYS A 102 -12.52 12.97 -0.33
N ILE A 103 -13.31 14.04 -0.17
CA ILE A 103 -14.26 14.15 0.95
C ILE A 103 -15.30 13.04 0.85
N ARG A 104 -15.93 12.84 -0.31
CA ARG A 104 -16.91 11.77 -0.54
C ARG A 104 -16.31 10.38 -0.27
N ALA A 105 -15.10 10.14 -0.77
CA ALA A 105 -14.39 8.88 -0.53
C ALA A 105 -14.10 8.66 0.96
N GLY A 106 -13.63 9.69 1.66
CA GLY A 106 -13.37 9.65 3.11
C GLY A 106 -14.64 9.47 3.94
N GLN A 107 -15.76 10.05 3.53
CA GLN A 107 -17.07 9.88 4.18
C GLN A 107 -17.58 8.45 4.01
N ASP A 108 -17.54 7.91 2.78
CA ASP A 108 -17.94 6.52 2.51
C ASP A 108 -17.05 5.51 3.29
N LEU A 109 -15.74 5.75 3.34
CA LEU A 109 -14.83 4.97 4.18
C LEU A 109 -15.24 5.03 5.66
N ALA A 110 -15.51 6.23 6.18
CA ALA A 110 -15.86 6.45 7.58
C ALA A 110 -17.19 5.78 7.95
N GLU A 111 -18.20 5.88 7.10
CA GLU A 111 -19.51 5.22 7.28
C GLU A 111 -19.36 3.69 7.32
N LYS A 112 -18.61 3.12 6.37
CA LYS A 112 -18.40 1.67 6.29
C LYS A 112 -17.61 1.14 7.49
N VAL A 113 -16.67 1.93 8.04
CA VAL A 113 -15.96 1.57 9.28
C VAL A 113 -16.91 1.60 10.48
N LEU A 114 -17.72 2.64 10.64
CA LEU A 114 -18.65 2.78 11.78
C LEU A 114 -19.79 1.75 11.74
N THR A 115 -20.27 1.42 10.55
CA THR A 115 -21.32 0.40 10.35
C THR A 115 -20.77 -1.03 10.32
N ARG A 116 -19.47 -1.23 10.58
CA ARG A 116 -18.79 -2.53 10.56
C ARG A 116 -18.93 -3.32 9.24
N LYS A 117 -19.14 -2.62 8.13
CA LYS A 117 -19.14 -3.22 6.79
C LYS A 117 -17.73 -3.57 6.31
N LEU A 118 -16.71 -2.94 6.88
CA LEU A 118 -15.31 -3.27 6.62
C LEU A 118 -14.70 -4.09 7.77
N PRO A 119 -13.82 -5.03 7.47
CA PRO A 119 -13.11 -5.81 8.51
C PRO A 119 -12.18 -4.89 9.31
N GLY A 120 -12.25 -4.97 10.65
CA GLY A 120 -11.31 -4.29 11.54
C GLY A 120 -9.93 -4.95 11.55
N ARG A 121 -8.91 -4.24 12.07
CA ARG A 121 -7.48 -4.67 12.07
C ARG A 121 -7.27 -6.12 12.54
N LYS A 122 -7.95 -6.54 13.61
CA LYS A 122 -7.82 -7.91 14.13
C LYS A 122 -8.32 -8.96 13.15
N LYS A 123 -9.44 -8.69 12.45
CA LYS A 123 -10.02 -9.62 11.49
C LYS A 123 -9.15 -9.77 10.23
N LEU A 124 -8.44 -8.70 9.83
CA LEU A 124 -7.56 -8.72 8.65
C LEU A 124 -6.48 -9.79 8.74
N ASN A 125 -5.98 -10.11 9.94
CA ASN A 125 -4.95 -11.15 10.10
C ASN A 125 -5.44 -12.58 9.77
N HIS A 126 -6.75 -12.78 9.64
CA HIS A 126 -7.37 -14.07 9.38
C HIS A 126 -8.01 -14.17 7.99
N LEU A 127 -7.94 -13.10 7.20
CA LEU A 127 -8.45 -13.06 5.83
C LEU A 127 -7.30 -13.23 4.83
N ASP A 128 -7.57 -13.91 3.73
CA ASP A 128 -6.68 -13.92 2.57
C ASP A 128 -6.67 -12.55 1.87
N ASP A 129 -5.68 -12.32 1.03
CA ASP A 129 -5.45 -11.01 0.40
C ASP A 129 -6.57 -10.63 -0.57
N GLU A 130 -7.13 -11.58 -1.33
CA GLU A 130 -8.26 -11.32 -2.23
C GLU A 130 -9.54 -10.97 -1.46
N SER A 131 -9.80 -11.62 -0.34
CA SER A 131 -10.92 -11.26 0.55
C SER A 131 -10.77 -9.84 1.08
N ILE A 132 -9.55 -9.40 1.42
CA ILE A 132 -9.25 -8.03 1.84
C ILE A 132 -9.46 -7.06 0.67
N ILE A 133 -8.95 -7.37 -0.52
CA ILE A 133 -9.11 -6.56 -1.72
C ILE A 133 -10.60 -6.37 -2.02
N ASN A 134 -11.37 -7.46 -2.06
CA ASN A 134 -12.80 -7.42 -2.34
C ASN A 134 -13.58 -6.59 -1.31
N ALA A 135 -13.21 -6.67 -0.02
CA ALA A 135 -13.87 -5.89 1.02
C ALA A 135 -13.60 -4.38 0.89
N PHE A 136 -12.34 -3.98 0.67
CA PHE A 136 -11.98 -2.56 0.67
C PHE A 136 -12.25 -1.86 -0.66
N THR A 137 -12.28 -2.57 -1.79
CA THR A 137 -12.67 -1.99 -3.09
C THR A 137 -14.16 -1.61 -3.17
N GLN A 138 -14.97 -2.01 -2.19
CA GLN A 138 -16.34 -1.52 -2.04
C GLN A 138 -16.39 -0.05 -1.56
N VAL A 139 -15.27 0.52 -1.10
CA VAL A 139 -15.19 1.91 -0.70
C VAL A 139 -14.99 2.79 -1.93
N HIS A 140 -15.82 3.82 -2.07
CA HIS A 140 -15.67 4.79 -3.17
C HIS A 140 -14.26 5.39 -3.21
N GLY A 141 -13.61 5.33 -4.37
CA GLY A 141 -12.26 5.86 -4.55
C GLY A 141 -11.11 4.97 -4.03
N ILE A 142 -11.40 3.77 -3.52
CA ILE A 142 -10.40 2.77 -3.20
C ILE A 142 -10.42 1.67 -4.26
N GLY A 143 -9.38 1.64 -5.09
CA GLY A 143 -9.15 0.57 -6.07
C GLY A 143 -8.20 -0.52 -5.55
N ARG A 144 -8.07 -1.60 -6.32
CA ARG A 144 -7.20 -2.74 -6.04
C ARG A 144 -5.78 -2.29 -5.65
N TRP A 145 -5.17 -1.41 -6.43
CA TRP A 145 -3.82 -0.90 -6.15
C TRP A 145 -3.70 -0.27 -4.75
N THR A 146 -4.70 0.50 -4.30
CA THR A 146 -4.68 1.10 -2.95
C THR A 146 -4.72 0.03 -1.86
N VAL A 147 -5.43 -1.08 -2.11
CA VAL A 147 -5.50 -2.20 -1.16
C VAL A 147 -4.21 -3.02 -1.20
N GLU A 148 -3.59 -3.21 -2.35
CA GLU A 148 -2.26 -3.84 -2.46
C GLU A 148 -1.21 -3.03 -1.67
N MET A 149 -1.26 -1.70 -1.71
CA MET A 149 -0.41 -0.84 -0.85
C MET A 149 -0.73 -1.02 0.64
N LEU A 150 -2.00 -1.24 1.01
CA LEU A 150 -2.38 -1.59 2.39
C LEU A 150 -1.77 -2.94 2.80
N LEU A 151 -1.83 -3.95 1.94
CA LEU A 151 -1.26 -5.28 2.18
C LEU A 151 0.25 -5.20 2.40
N ILE A 152 0.97 -4.48 1.54
CA ILE A 152 2.44 -4.34 1.58
C ILE A 152 2.88 -3.50 2.78
N PHE A 153 2.39 -2.24 2.89
CA PHE A 153 2.97 -1.25 3.80
C PHE A 153 2.29 -1.15 5.16
N TYR A 154 1.06 -1.65 5.31
CA TYR A 154 0.34 -1.60 6.58
C TYR A 154 0.22 -2.98 7.24
N LEU A 155 -0.04 -4.02 6.44
CA LEU A 155 -0.17 -5.39 6.93
C LEU A 155 1.14 -6.18 6.82
N CYS A 156 2.09 -5.73 6.01
CA CYS A 156 3.36 -6.41 5.71
C CYS A 156 3.13 -7.87 5.30
N ARG A 157 2.18 -8.10 4.37
CA ARG A 157 1.95 -9.41 3.78
C ARG A 157 3.18 -9.83 2.97
N PRO A 158 3.60 -11.11 3.03
CA PRO A 158 4.86 -11.55 2.41
C PRO A 158 4.79 -11.65 0.89
N ASP A 159 3.62 -11.96 0.32
CA ASP A 159 3.50 -12.37 -1.09
C ASP A 159 2.51 -11.51 -1.88
N VAL A 160 2.81 -10.22 -1.99
CA VAL A 160 2.00 -9.26 -2.77
C VAL A 160 2.82 -8.72 -3.94
N LEU A 161 2.35 -8.97 -5.17
CA LEU A 161 2.90 -8.43 -6.40
C LEU A 161 1.86 -7.53 -7.09
N PRO A 162 1.96 -6.20 -6.93
CA PRO A 162 1.03 -5.28 -7.57
C PRO A 162 1.36 -5.11 -9.05
N ALA A 163 1.04 -6.14 -9.85
CA ALA A 163 1.43 -6.23 -11.25
C ALA A 163 0.88 -5.11 -12.14
N GLY A 164 -0.20 -4.44 -11.73
CA GLY A 164 -0.74 -3.25 -12.40
C GLY A 164 0.00 -1.95 -12.07
N ASP A 165 0.88 -1.94 -11.06
CA ASP A 165 1.64 -0.77 -10.65
C ASP A 165 2.69 -0.38 -11.70
N LEU A 166 2.70 0.90 -12.08
CA LEU A 166 3.63 1.39 -13.10
C LEU A 166 5.10 1.27 -12.67
N GLY A 167 5.39 1.49 -11.39
CA GLY A 167 6.74 1.36 -10.84
C GLY A 167 7.22 -0.09 -10.87
N ILE A 168 6.37 -1.05 -10.52
CA ILE A 168 6.65 -2.49 -10.61
C ILE A 168 6.92 -2.88 -12.06
N ARG A 169 6.05 -2.49 -12.99
CA ARG A 169 6.22 -2.78 -14.42
C ARG A 169 7.52 -2.18 -14.96
N LYS A 170 7.85 -0.96 -14.59
CA LYS A 170 9.13 -0.32 -14.95
C LYS A 170 10.31 -1.04 -14.30
N GLY A 171 10.19 -1.45 -13.03
CA GLY A 171 11.22 -2.23 -12.37
C GLY A 171 11.53 -3.54 -13.09
N VAL A 172 10.49 -4.29 -13.52
CA VAL A 172 10.64 -5.50 -14.33
C VAL A 172 11.31 -5.17 -15.67
N MET A 173 10.86 -4.09 -16.35
CA MET A 173 11.46 -3.65 -17.60
C MET A 173 12.96 -3.37 -17.45
N VAL A 174 13.37 -2.72 -16.37
CA VAL A 174 14.78 -2.39 -16.09
C VAL A 174 15.60 -3.65 -15.81
N ILE A 175 15.16 -4.51 -14.89
CA ILE A 175 15.94 -5.71 -14.50
C ILE A 175 16.05 -6.73 -15.62
N ASP A 176 15.03 -6.85 -16.47
CA ASP A 176 14.97 -7.79 -17.56
C ASP A 176 15.46 -7.18 -18.90
N GLN A 177 15.83 -5.88 -18.89
CA GLN A 177 16.32 -5.12 -20.07
C GLN A 177 15.35 -5.21 -21.26
N LEU A 178 14.05 -4.99 -20.99
CA LEU A 178 13.00 -5.06 -21.99
C LEU A 178 12.92 -3.72 -22.76
N ASP A 179 12.67 -3.78 -24.05
CA ASP A 179 12.48 -2.60 -24.91
C ASP A 179 11.11 -1.91 -24.67
N ALA A 180 10.14 -2.64 -24.10
CA ALA A 180 8.80 -2.15 -23.85
C ALA A 180 8.31 -2.49 -22.46
N LEU A 181 7.35 -1.70 -21.95
CA LEU A 181 6.76 -1.88 -20.66
C LEU A 181 5.91 -3.18 -20.62
N PRO A 182 6.24 -4.18 -19.78
CA PRO A 182 5.51 -5.44 -19.74
C PRO A 182 4.07 -5.23 -19.26
N SER A 183 3.14 -6.03 -19.77
CA SER A 183 1.75 -6.08 -19.31
C SER A 183 1.66 -6.61 -17.87
N PRO A 184 0.57 -6.37 -17.14
CA PRO A 184 0.36 -6.98 -15.83
C PRO A 184 0.44 -8.51 -15.83
N GLY A 185 -0.04 -9.17 -16.90
CA GLY A 185 0.03 -10.63 -17.04
C GLY A 185 1.47 -11.13 -17.18
N GLU A 186 2.31 -10.44 -17.96
CA GLU A 186 3.73 -10.76 -18.07
C GLU A 186 4.47 -10.55 -16.75
N VAL A 187 4.14 -9.49 -16.00
CA VAL A 187 4.71 -9.27 -14.66
C VAL A 187 4.32 -10.40 -13.71
N LEU A 188 3.07 -10.87 -13.70
CA LEU A 188 2.64 -12.00 -12.88
C LEU A 188 3.40 -13.29 -13.25
N SER A 189 3.51 -13.59 -14.52
CA SER A 189 4.25 -14.75 -15.01
C SER A 189 5.73 -14.69 -14.63
N ARG A 190 6.35 -13.51 -14.80
CA ARG A 190 7.75 -13.26 -14.42
C ARG A 190 7.96 -13.35 -12.92
N GLY A 191 6.98 -12.89 -12.14
CA GLY A 191 7.03 -12.83 -10.68
C GLY A 191 6.81 -14.16 -9.97
N ALA A 192 6.44 -15.24 -10.68
CA ALA A 192 6.21 -16.54 -10.06
C ALA A 192 7.45 -17.07 -9.30
N VAL A 193 8.65 -16.72 -9.77
CA VAL A 193 9.93 -17.09 -9.13
C VAL A 193 10.17 -16.39 -7.79
N TRP A 194 9.47 -15.30 -7.49
CA TRP A 194 9.62 -14.52 -6.26
C TRP A 194 8.74 -15.00 -5.11
N GLN A 195 7.79 -15.89 -5.39
CA GLN A 195 6.93 -16.46 -4.35
C GLN A 195 7.73 -17.30 -3.36
N PRO A 196 7.39 -17.26 -2.06
CA PRO A 196 6.31 -16.50 -1.41
C PRO A 196 6.74 -15.11 -0.89
N TRP A 197 7.75 -14.50 -1.49
CA TRP A 197 8.38 -13.24 -1.04
C TRP A 197 8.17 -12.07 -2.00
N SER A 198 7.08 -12.10 -2.78
CA SER A 198 6.81 -11.09 -3.81
C SER A 198 6.74 -9.66 -3.29
N THR A 199 6.39 -9.45 -2.01
CA THR A 199 6.42 -8.13 -1.37
C THR A 199 7.84 -7.56 -1.27
N VAL A 200 8.82 -8.37 -0.89
CA VAL A 200 10.22 -7.94 -0.82
C VAL A 200 10.77 -7.73 -2.23
N ALA A 201 10.42 -8.59 -3.18
CA ALA A 201 10.75 -8.40 -4.59
C ALA A 201 10.15 -7.09 -5.14
N SER A 202 8.88 -6.79 -4.85
CA SER A 202 8.21 -5.55 -5.23
C SER A 202 8.93 -4.32 -4.69
N TRP A 203 9.41 -4.38 -3.45
CA TRP A 203 10.18 -3.29 -2.86
C TRP A 203 11.47 -3.03 -3.65
N TYR A 204 12.22 -4.06 -4.02
CA TYR A 204 13.44 -3.93 -4.83
C TYR A 204 13.15 -3.48 -6.27
N LEU A 205 12.03 -3.92 -6.86
CA LEU A 205 11.62 -3.46 -8.19
C LEU A 205 11.35 -1.95 -8.23
N TRP A 206 10.73 -1.38 -7.18
CA TRP A 206 10.60 0.08 -7.07
C TRP A 206 11.96 0.78 -6.97
N GLN A 207 12.93 0.21 -6.25
CA GLN A 207 14.27 0.79 -6.16
C GLN A 207 15.01 0.72 -7.49
N ALA A 208 14.84 -0.35 -8.27
CA ALA A 208 15.48 -0.54 -9.57
C ALA A 208 15.19 0.61 -10.55
N THR A 209 14.06 1.31 -10.40
CA THR A 209 13.70 2.44 -11.27
C THR A 209 14.51 3.71 -10.99
N ALA A 210 15.29 3.76 -9.93
CA ALA A 210 16.11 4.90 -9.51
C ALA A 210 17.62 4.65 -9.69
N LEU A 211 18.01 3.44 -10.12
CA LEU A 211 19.39 3.07 -10.47
C LEU A 211 19.71 3.46 -11.90
#